data_37f262aa0d446b98745d9356d41341f0
#
_entry.id   37f262aa0d446b98745d9356d41341f0
#
_cell.length_a   1.000
_cell.length_b   1.000
_cell.length_c   1.000
_cell.angle_alpha   90.00
_cell.angle_beta   90.00
_cell.angle_gamma   90.00
#
_symmetry.space_group_name_H-M   'P 1'
#
loop_
_entity.id
_entity.type
_entity.pdbx_description
1 polymer ?
#
loop_
_entity_poly.entity_id
_entity_poly.type
_entity_poly.pdbx_seq_one_letter_code
_entity_poly.pdbx_strand_id
1 'polypeptide(L)'
;MKRKILVTGMAGQIGGILRRSLGERYEFSGIDRRASDDVDLLVADLTDLDAITPAFDGIDTVIHLGADPSPRASWESVLDNNIVGTRNVYEASRAAGVKRIIFASSNHAVGYYPMKDDPYKAVYD
;
A
#
# COMPACT_ATOMS: atom_id res chain seq x y z
N MET A 1 8.06 15.92 18.11
CA MET A 1 6.88 15.12 17.67
C MET A 1 7.30 14.08 16.67
N LYS A 2 6.76 12.89 16.80
CA LYS A 2 6.99 11.83 15.81
C LYS A 2 6.24 12.16 14.52
N ARG A 3 6.82 11.79 13.38
CA ARG A 3 6.16 11.90 12.08
C ARG A 3 5.04 10.86 11.98
N LYS A 4 3.88 11.28 11.50
CA LYS A 4 2.71 10.41 11.33
C LYS A 4 2.77 9.70 9.97
N ILE A 5 2.71 8.39 10.02
CA ILE A 5 2.79 7.51 8.84
C ILE A 5 1.52 6.66 8.78
N LEU A 6 0.81 6.76 7.67
CA LEU A 6 -0.30 5.87 7.34
C LEU A 6 0.20 4.72 6.46
N VAL A 7 -0.14 3.50 6.84
CA VAL A 7 0.19 2.30 6.03
C VAL A 7 -1.09 1.64 5.56
N THR A 8 -1.27 1.50 4.25
CA THR A 8 -2.33 0.65 3.69
C THR A 8 -1.84 -0.80 3.63
N GLY A 9 -2.70 -1.75 3.94
CA GLY A 9 -2.27 -3.14 4.12
C GLY A 9 -1.51 -3.38 5.43
N MET A 10 -1.80 -2.59 6.46
CA MET A 10 -1.10 -2.60 7.75
C MET A 10 -1.18 -3.94 8.48
N ALA A 11 -2.27 -4.68 8.37
CA ALA A 11 -2.44 -6.01 8.97
C ALA A 11 -1.66 -7.11 8.22
N GLY A 12 -0.99 -6.78 7.13
CA GLY A 12 -0.14 -7.68 6.37
C GLY A 12 1.25 -7.86 6.99
N GLN A 13 2.04 -8.75 6.39
CA GLN A 13 3.37 -9.10 6.88
C GLN A 13 4.32 -7.88 6.91
N ILE A 14 4.42 -7.13 5.81
CA ILE A 14 5.33 -5.97 5.72
C ILE A 14 4.88 -4.85 6.66
N GLY A 15 3.58 -4.55 6.73
CA GLY A 15 3.03 -3.56 7.67
C GLY A 15 3.40 -3.88 9.12
N GLY A 16 3.26 -5.15 9.52
CA GLY A 16 3.66 -5.61 10.85
C GLY A 16 5.16 -5.47 11.13
N ILE A 17 6.01 -5.77 10.13
CA ILE A 17 7.47 -5.59 10.25
C ILE A 17 7.82 -4.11 10.43
N LEU A 18 7.27 -3.23 9.59
CA LEU A 18 7.51 -1.79 9.66
C LEU A 18 7.15 -1.24 11.06
N ARG A 19 5.98 -1.61 11.57
CA ARG A 19 5.53 -1.17 12.89
C ARG A 19 6.47 -1.63 14.00
N ARG A 20 6.85 -2.90 14.02
CA ARG A 20 7.77 -3.44 15.05
C ARG A 20 9.16 -2.81 14.98
N SER A 21 9.67 -2.58 13.78
CA SER A 21 11.04 -2.08 13.58
C SER A 21 11.17 -0.57 13.75
N LEU A 22 10.12 0.19 13.48
CA LEU A 22 10.18 1.65 13.39
C LEU A 22 9.19 2.38 14.33
N GLY A 23 8.36 1.66 15.07
CA GLY A 23 7.31 2.25 15.93
C GLY A 23 7.84 3.16 17.04
N GLU A 24 9.10 3.00 17.44
CA GLU A 24 9.71 3.93 18.38
C GLU A 24 10.04 5.30 17.76
N ARG A 25 10.30 5.33 16.44
CA ARG A 25 10.71 6.54 15.69
C ARG A 25 9.54 7.28 15.05
N TYR A 26 8.47 6.57 14.69
CA TYR A 26 7.33 7.09 13.95
C TYR A 26 6.02 6.71 14.63
N GLU A 27 4.99 7.51 14.40
CA GLU A 27 3.62 7.22 14.80
C GLU A 27 2.91 6.56 13.62
N PHE A 28 2.54 5.30 13.78
CA PHE A 28 1.88 4.52 12.73
C PHE A 28 0.37 4.43 12.95
N SER A 29 -0.38 4.65 11.89
CA SER A 29 -1.78 4.26 11.74
C SER A 29 -1.94 3.41 10.47
N GLY A 30 -3.08 2.79 10.29
CA GLY A 30 -3.26 1.89 9.16
C GLY A 30 -4.65 1.88 8.56
N ILE A 31 -4.72 1.36 7.33
CA ILE A 31 -5.96 0.92 6.68
C ILE A 31 -5.75 -0.53 6.25
N ASP A 32 -6.72 -1.38 6.57
CA ASP A 32 -6.77 -2.76 6.08
C ASP A 32 -8.22 -3.24 6.01
N ARG A 33 -8.49 -4.26 5.24
CA ARG A 33 -9.79 -4.95 5.25
C ARG A 33 -9.98 -5.84 6.46
N ARG A 34 -8.89 -6.20 7.14
CA ARG A 34 -8.88 -7.04 8.35
C ARG A 34 -8.56 -6.19 9.56
N ALA A 35 -9.33 -6.39 10.62
CA ALA A 35 -9.02 -5.79 11.92
C ALA A 35 -7.70 -6.33 12.49
N SER A 36 -7.06 -5.52 13.32
CA SER A 36 -5.89 -5.92 14.12
C SER A 36 -5.96 -5.23 15.47
N ASP A 37 -5.72 -5.98 16.53
CA ASP A 37 -5.75 -5.44 17.91
C ASP A 37 -4.46 -4.70 18.28
N ASP A 38 -3.43 -4.82 17.44
CA ASP A 38 -2.08 -4.36 17.75
C ASP A 38 -1.78 -2.94 17.26
N VAL A 39 -2.66 -2.31 16.49
CA VAL A 39 -2.41 -1.01 15.87
C VAL A 39 -3.70 -0.24 15.66
N ASP A 40 -3.61 1.08 15.74
CA ASP A 40 -4.71 1.96 15.30
C ASP A 40 -4.97 1.76 13.81
N LEU A 41 -6.11 1.15 13.49
CA LEU A 41 -6.43 0.63 12.18
C LEU A 41 -7.86 0.96 11.79
N LEU A 42 -8.00 1.69 10.69
CA LEU A 42 -9.29 1.84 10.02
C LEU A 42 -9.57 0.58 9.19
N VAL A 43 -10.64 -0.13 9.53
CA VAL A 43 -11.11 -1.26 8.72
C VAL A 43 -11.93 -0.71 7.57
N ALA A 44 -11.36 -0.74 6.37
CA ALA A 44 -12.01 -0.23 5.15
C ALA A 44 -11.44 -0.90 3.90
N ASP A 45 -12.22 -0.86 2.81
CA ASP A 45 -11.78 -1.27 1.48
C ASP A 45 -11.20 -0.06 0.73
N LEU A 46 -10.05 -0.23 0.09
CA LEU A 46 -9.40 0.84 -0.68
C LEU A 46 -10.21 1.27 -1.90
N THR A 47 -11.17 0.46 -2.35
CA THR A 47 -12.08 0.83 -3.44
C THR A 47 -13.11 1.89 -3.03
N ASP A 48 -13.35 2.03 -1.72
CA ASP A 48 -14.26 3.04 -1.17
C ASP A 48 -13.48 4.29 -0.73
N LEU A 49 -13.37 5.27 -1.64
CA LEU A 49 -12.65 6.52 -1.40
C LEU A 49 -13.18 7.27 -0.18
N ASP A 50 -14.49 7.34 -0.01
CA ASP A 50 -15.11 8.08 1.10
C ASP A 50 -14.79 7.40 2.44
N ALA A 51 -14.82 6.08 2.48
CA ALA A 51 -14.50 5.32 3.68
C ALA A 51 -13.05 5.47 4.13
N ILE A 52 -12.09 5.57 3.19
CA ILE A 52 -10.67 5.68 3.53
C ILE A 52 -10.21 7.11 3.80
N THR A 53 -10.87 8.12 3.22
CA THR A 53 -10.46 9.53 3.28
C THR A 53 -10.14 10.03 4.71
N PRO A 54 -10.95 9.71 5.75
CA PRO A 54 -10.67 10.20 7.10
C PRO A 54 -9.33 9.77 7.68
N ALA A 55 -8.78 8.62 7.24
CA ALA A 55 -7.51 8.12 7.74
C ALA A 55 -6.30 8.96 7.32
N PHE A 56 -6.45 9.82 6.33
CA PHE A 56 -5.34 10.63 5.79
C PHE A 56 -5.17 11.98 6.51
N ASP A 57 -6.08 12.33 7.40
CA ASP A 57 -6.02 13.62 8.11
C ASP A 57 -4.77 13.72 8.99
N GLY A 58 -4.00 14.79 8.80
CA GLY A 58 -2.77 15.05 9.54
C GLY A 58 -1.61 14.10 9.25
N ILE A 59 -1.71 13.25 8.22
CA ILE A 59 -0.65 12.32 7.82
C ILE A 59 0.45 13.05 7.03
N ASP A 60 1.69 12.80 7.40
CA ASP A 60 2.87 13.31 6.68
C ASP A 60 3.27 12.39 5.50
N THR A 61 3.30 11.08 5.76
CA THR A 61 3.78 10.08 4.80
C THR A 61 2.81 8.90 4.72
N VAL A 62 2.51 8.48 3.51
CA VAL A 62 1.76 7.23 3.25
C VAL A 62 2.71 6.17 2.73
N ILE A 63 2.62 4.95 3.28
CA ILE A 63 3.26 3.75 2.74
C ILE A 63 2.15 2.86 2.19
N HIS A 64 2.08 2.74 0.87
CA HIS A 64 1.03 2.01 0.20
C HIS A 64 1.47 0.57 -0.12
N LEU A 65 0.99 -0.38 0.70
CA LEU A 65 1.23 -1.82 0.57
C LEU A 65 -0.04 -2.60 0.24
N GLY A 66 -1.21 -1.96 0.36
CA GLY A 66 -2.51 -2.61 0.14
C GLY A 66 -2.71 -2.99 -1.32
N ALA A 67 -2.69 -4.29 -1.59
CA ALA A 67 -2.86 -4.86 -2.92
C ALA A 67 -3.24 -6.35 -2.82
N ASP A 68 -3.69 -6.93 -3.92
CA ASP A 68 -3.67 -8.38 -4.09
C ASP A 68 -2.29 -8.78 -4.64
N PRO A 69 -1.44 -9.44 -3.85
CA PRO A 69 -0.07 -9.79 -4.25
C PRO A 69 0.00 -11.09 -5.06
N SER A 70 -1.13 -11.77 -5.26
CA SER A 70 -1.15 -13.09 -5.89
C SER A 70 -0.83 -12.99 -7.38
N PRO A 71 0.14 -13.75 -7.91
CA PRO A 71 0.37 -13.85 -9.35
C PRO A 71 -0.78 -14.53 -10.10
N ARG A 72 -1.73 -15.13 -9.35
CA ARG A 72 -2.93 -15.80 -9.88
C ARG A 72 -4.20 -15.02 -9.57
N ALA A 73 -4.08 -13.76 -9.15
CA ALA A 73 -5.23 -12.89 -8.92
C ALA A 73 -6.09 -12.76 -10.18
N SER A 74 -7.41 -12.74 -10.00
CA SER A 74 -8.33 -12.46 -11.10
C SER A 74 -8.18 -11.02 -11.59
N TRP A 75 -8.63 -10.76 -12.81
CA TRP A 75 -8.65 -9.38 -13.34
C TRP A 75 -9.45 -8.44 -12.43
N GLU A 76 -10.59 -8.89 -11.95
CA GLU A 76 -11.44 -8.10 -11.05
C GLU A 76 -10.71 -7.75 -9.76
N SER A 77 -10.00 -8.71 -9.16
CA SER A 77 -9.22 -8.47 -7.95
C SER A 77 -8.07 -7.47 -8.19
N VAL A 78 -7.37 -7.60 -9.32
CA VAL A 78 -6.29 -6.66 -9.70
C VAL A 78 -6.86 -5.27 -9.98
N LEU A 79 -7.98 -5.19 -10.72
CA LEU A 79 -8.62 -3.92 -11.02
C LEU A 79 -9.02 -3.19 -9.75
N ASP A 80 -9.73 -3.88 -8.86
CA ASP A 80 -10.27 -3.27 -7.64
C ASP A 80 -9.15 -2.92 -6.64
N ASN A 81 -8.33 -3.89 -6.28
CA ASN A 81 -7.36 -3.70 -5.20
C ASN A 81 -6.11 -2.93 -5.66
N ASN A 82 -5.57 -3.25 -6.86
CA ASN A 82 -4.27 -2.75 -7.28
C ASN A 82 -4.37 -1.48 -8.12
N ILE A 83 -5.44 -1.31 -8.89
CA ILE A 83 -5.62 -0.14 -9.77
C ILE A 83 -6.53 0.90 -9.10
N VAL A 84 -7.79 0.55 -8.84
CA VAL A 84 -8.77 1.48 -8.22
C VAL A 84 -8.32 1.85 -6.81
N GLY A 85 -7.93 0.87 -5.99
CA GLY A 85 -7.44 1.10 -4.64
C GLY A 85 -6.23 2.03 -4.61
N THR A 86 -5.24 1.81 -5.48
CA THR A 86 -4.07 2.69 -5.58
C THR A 86 -4.46 4.11 -6.00
N ARG A 87 -5.32 4.26 -7.02
CA ARG A 87 -5.83 5.57 -7.42
C ARG A 87 -6.49 6.30 -6.25
N ASN A 88 -7.33 5.63 -5.49
CA ASN A 88 -8.03 6.22 -4.35
C ASN A 88 -7.05 6.66 -3.24
N VAL A 89 -6.02 5.86 -2.96
CA VAL A 89 -4.97 6.24 -2.00
C VAL A 89 -4.24 7.52 -2.44
N TYR A 90 -3.92 7.65 -3.73
CA TYR A 90 -3.31 8.88 -4.26
C TYR A 90 -4.26 10.08 -4.19
N GLU A 91 -5.55 9.91 -4.53
CA GLU A 91 -6.54 10.98 -4.44
C GLU A 91 -6.76 11.45 -2.99
N ALA A 92 -6.92 10.53 -2.04
CA ALA A 92 -7.06 10.85 -0.63
C ALA A 92 -5.78 11.54 -0.08
N SER A 93 -4.60 11.04 -0.46
CA SER A 93 -3.32 11.65 -0.08
C SER A 93 -3.19 13.08 -0.61
N ARG A 94 -3.55 13.31 -1.87
CA ARG A 94 -3.53 14.64 -2.50
C ARG A 94 -4.48 15.61 -1.79
N ALA A 95 -5.71 15.15 -1.53
CA ALA A 95 -6.73 15.98 -0.87
C ALA A 95 -6.32 16.36 0.56
N ALA A 96 -5.67 15.46 1.30
CA ALA A 96 -5.20 15.69 2.66
C ALA A 96 -3.85 16.44 2.75
N GLY A 97 -3.20 16.71 1.63
CA GLY A 97 -1.90 17.40 1.61
C GLY A 97 -0.74 16.55 2.13
N VAL A 98 -0.82 15.22 1.97
CA VAL A 98 0.28 14.29 2.29
C VAL A 98 1.53 14.68 1.52
N LYS A 99 2.67 14.74 2.21
CA LYS A 99 3.93 15.22 1.62
C LYS A 99 4.67 14.15 0.84
N ARG A 100 4.47 12.88 1.18
CA ARG A 100 5.21 11.76 0.59
C ARG A 100 4.36 10.51 0.50
N ILE A 101 4.43 9.84 -0.64
CA ILE A 101 3.89 8.49 -0.83
C ILE A 101 5.05 7.57 -1.16
N ILE A 102 5.15 6.45 -0.45
CA ILE A 102 6.05 5.34 -0.75
C ILE A 102 5.17 4.21 -1.27
N PHE A 103 5.31 3.90 -2.53
CA PHE A 103 4.53 2.87 -3.22
C PHE A 103 5.33 1.59 -3.37
N ALA A 104 4.78 0.47 -2.88
CA ALA A 104 5.36 -0.85 -3.09
C ALA A 104 4.99 -1.35 -4.50
N SER A 105 5.90 -1.19 -5.43
CA SER A 105 5.80 -1.78 -6.77
C SER A 105 6.18 -3.26 -6.76
N SER A 106 6.35 -3.87 -7.91
CA SER A 106 6.68 -5.29 -8.05
C SER A 106 7.62 -5.51 -9.22
N ASN A 107 8.53 -6.49 -9.08
CA ASN A 107 9.30 -7.00 -10.22
C ASN A 107 8.40 -7.64 -11.29
N HIS A 108 7.19 -8.08 -10.93
CA HIS A 108 6.20 -8.60 -11.89
C HIS A 108 5.66 -7.52 -12.84
N ALA A 109 5.84 -6.25 -12.52
CA ALA A 109 5.49 -5.15 -13.44
C ALA A 109 6.23 -5.22 -14.78
N VAL A 110 7.41 -5.85 -14.80
CA VAL A 110 8.24 -6.06 -16.01
C VAL A 110 8.45 -7.54 -16.34
N GLY A 111 7.73 -8.44 -15.67
CA GLY A 111 7.96 -9.89 -15.72
C GLY A 111 7.56 -10.60 -17.01
N TYR A 112 6.88 -9.91 -17.94
CA TYR A 112 6.43 -10.47 -19.22
C TYR A 112 7.25 -9.99 -20.42
N TYR A 113 8.36 -9.31 -20.19
CA TYR A 113 9.28 -9.04 -21.28
C TYR A 113 9.84 -10.37 -21.81
N PRO A 114 9.83 -10.60 -23.13
CA PRO A 114 10.32 -11.85 -23.69
C PRO A 114 11.79 -12.04 -23.30
N MET A 115 12.04 -13.11 -22.58
CA MET A 115 13.39 -13.54 -22.26
C MET A 115 13.98 -14.15 -23.53
N LYS A 116 14.90 -13.44 -24.17
CA LYS A 116 15.74 -14.00 -25.23
C LYS A 116 16.89 -14.74 -24.57
N ASP A 117 16.95 -16.04 -24.75
CA ASP A 117 18.11 -16.92 -24.53
C ASP A 117 18.57 -17.15 -23.08
N ASP A 118 18.10 -16.40 -22.08
CA ASP A 118 18.42 -16.64 -20.67
C ASP A 118 17.16 -16.42 -19.80
N PRO A 119 16.62 -17.47 -19.17
CA PRO A 119 15.43 -17.36 -18.35
C PRO A 119 15.62 -16.47 -17.09
N TYR A 120 16.85 -16.08 -16.79
CA TYR A 120 17.19 -15.24 -15.64
C TYR A 120 17.67 -13.84 -16.02
N LYS A 121 17.79 -13.55 -17.32
CA LYS A 121 18.21 -12.24 -17.79
C LYS A 121 17.01 -11.39 -18.17
N ALA A 122 16.62 -10.52 -17.26
CA ALA A 122 15.73 -9.41 -17.61
C ALA A 122 16.52 -8.48 -18.53
N VAL A 123 16.07 -8.34 -19.79
CA VAL A 123 16.65 -7.35 -20.70
C VAL A 123 16.01 -6.01 -20.35
N TYR A 124 16.72 -5.20 -19.60
CA TYR A 124 16.43 -3.78 -19.44
C TYR A 124 17.22 -3.06 -20.55
N ASP A 125 16.56 -2.66 -21.58
CA ASP A 125 17.03 -1.64 -22.53
C ASP A 125 16.33 -0.32 -22.26
#